data_ec6ee651d1a09b66cfdf9c276362a8cf
#
_entry.id   ec6ee651d1a09b66cfdf9c276362a8cf
#
_cell.length_a   1.000
_cell.length_b   1.000
_cell.length_c   1.000
_cell.angle_alpha   90.00
_cell.angle_beta   90.00
_cell.angle_gamma   90.00
#
_symmetry.space_group_name_H-M   'P 1'
#
loop_
_entity.id
_entity.type
_entity.pdbx_description
1 polymer ?
#
loop_
_entity_poly.entity_id
_entity_poly.type
_entity_poly.pdbx_seq_one_letter_code
_entity_poly.pdbx_strand_id
1 'polypeptide(L)'
;MKYTQEYRIYENDVDFRKMATLGTLLRYCQQIGAEDAEHYGITPELYASTHTSYVLAKLALHITRTPRVEETITVQTEPEALRRAVNRRFTTFCDAQGREEACVDSHWVLIDTDKRMILRKHPEGFPTTG
;
A
#
# COMPACT_ATOMS: atom_id res chain seq x y z
N MET A 1 5.10 -9.21 -9.51
CA MET A 1 3.73 -9.43 -9.99
C MET A 1 2.80 -8.36 -9.44
N LYS A 2 1.97 -7.80 -10.28
CA LYS A 2 1.04 -6.75 -9.86
C LYS A 2 -0.24 -7.35 -9.31
N TYR A 3 -0.69 -6.82 -8.20
CA TYR A 3 -1.97 -7.15 -7.61
C TYR A 3 -2.93 -6.00 -7.88
N THR A 4 -4.16 -6.32 -8.29
CA THR A 4 -5.12 -5.33 -8.79
C THR A 4 -6.45 -5.51 -8.09
N GLN A 5 -7.08 -4.40 -7.70
CA GLN A 5 -8.44 -4.35 -7.16
C GLN A 5 -9.18 -3.16 -7.74
N GLU A 6 -10.50 -3.26 -7.79
CA GLU A 6 -11.36 -2.15 -8.14
C GLU A 6 -11.96 -1.56 -6.87
N TYR A 7 -12.04 -0.23 -6.82
CA TYR A 7 -12.71 0.49 -5.75
C TYR A 7 -13.68 1.49 -6.34
N ARG A 8 -14.89 1.54 -5.77
CA ARG A 8 -15.84 2.59 -6.09
C ARG A 8 -15.67 3.74 -5.12
N ILE A 9 -15.71 4.96 -5.62
CA ILE A 9 -15.65 6.17 -4.79
C ILE A 9 -17.05 6.50 -4.30
N TYR A 10 -17.27 6.45 -3.00
CA TYR A 10 -18.56 6.72 -2.36
C TYR A 10 -18.59 8.12 -1.74
N GLU A 11 -19.78 8.54 -1.31
CA GLU A 11 -19.97 9.88 -0.71
C GLU A 11 -19.08 10.13 0.51
N ASN A 12 -18.81 9.11 1.31
CA ASN A 12 -17.94 9.25 2.48
C ASN A 12 -16.44 9.25 2.15
N ASP A 13 -16.09 9.08 0.86
CA ASP A 13 -14.70 9.07 0.38
C ASP A 13 -14.28 10.42 -0.18
N VAL A 14 -15.22 11.35 -0.28
CA VAL A 14 -14.99 12.61 -1.01
C VAL A 14 -15.20 13.82 -0.11
N ASP A 15 -14.66 14.97 -0.57
CA ASP A 15 -14.87 16.27 0.07
C ASP A 15 -16.14 16.94 -0.47
N PHE A 16 -16.37 18.20 -0.07
CA PHE A 16 -17.54 18.96 -0.50
C PHE A 16 -17.56 19.22 -2.02
N ARG A 17 -16.42 19.09 -2.69
CA ARG A 17 -16.34 19.22 -4.16
C ARG A 17 -16.59 17.88 -4.87
N LYS A 18 -16.93 16.84 -4.12
CA LYS A 18 -17.16 15.47 -4.63
C LYS A 18 -15.90 14.84 -5.21
N MET A 19 -14.75 15.23 -4.72
CA MET A 19 -13.44 14.70 -5.11
C MET A 19 -12.88 13.84 -3.99
N ALA A 20 -12.26 12.71 -4.34
CA ALA A 20 -11.64 11.83 -3.35
C ALA A 20 -10.63 12.61 -2.51
N THR A 21 -10.65 12.38 -1.20
CA THR A 21 -9.70 13.02 -0.30
C THR A 21 -8.35 12.31 -0.35
N LEU A 22 -7.30 13.01 0.08
CA LEU A 22 -5.98 12.41 0.20
C LEU A 22 -6.02 11.18 1.13
N GLY A 23 -6.75 11.30 2.25
CA GLY A 23 -6.93 10.19 3.19
C GLY A 23 -7.57 8.97 2.54
N THR A 24 -8.53 9.17 1.64
CA THR A 24 -9.17 8.08 0.90
C THR A 24 -8.16 7.35 0.02
N LEU A 25 -7.36 8.08 -0.76
CA LEU A 25 -6.35 7.49 -1.64
C LEU A 25 -5.31 6.71 -0.83
N LEU A 26 -4.85 7.27 0.28
CA LEU A 26 -3.89 6.60 1.16
C LEU A 26 -4.48 5.36 1.81
N ARG A 27 -5.76 5.40 2.20
CA ARG A 27 -6.44 4.23 2.76
C ARG A 27 -6.51 3.09 1.75
N TYR A 28 -6.84 3.37 0.50
CA TYR A 28 -6.85 2.36 -0.56
C TYR A 28 -5.45 1.80 -0.81
N CYS A 29 -4.45 2.66 -0.78
CA CYS A 29 -3.06 2.25 -0.93
C CYS A 29 -2.64 1.27 0.18
N GLN A 30 -2.99 1.56 1.42
CA GLN A 30 -2.68 0.68 2.55
C GLN A 30 -3.47 -0.63 2.48
N GLN A 31 -4.74 -0.55 2.12
CA GLN A 31 -5.61 -1.72 2.03
C GLN A 31 -5.13 -2.70 0.96
N ILE A 32 -4.85 -2.21 -0.25
CA ILE A 32 -4.38 -3.09 -1.32
C ILE A 32 -2.99 -3.65 -1.03
N GLY A 33 -2.13 -2.87 -0.37
CA GLY A 33 -0.82 -3.34 0.05
C GLY A 33 -0.90 -4.48 1.06
N ALA A 34 -1.82 -4.37 2.02
CA ALA A 34 -2.04 -5.42 3.01
C ALA A 34 -2.61 -6.68 2.37
N GLU A 35 -3.56 -6.55 1.45
CA GLU A 35 -4.13 -7.68 0.72
C GLU A 35 -3.07 -8.41 -0.11
N ASP A 36 -2.23 -7.65 -0.81
CA ASP A 36 -1.14 -8.24 -1.59
C ASP A 36 -0.12 -8.94 -0.68
N ALA A 37 0.23 -8.33 0.44
CA ALA A 37 1.15 -8.91 1.41
C ALA A 37 0.65 -10.26 1.93
N GLU A 38 -0.66 -10.40 2.14
CA GLU A 38 -1.25 -11.67 2.57
C GLU A 38 -1.01 -12.80 1.55
N HIS A 39 -0.98 -12.49 0.26
CA HIS A 39 -0.67 -13.47 -0.78
C HIS A 39 0.77 -13.98 -0.68
N TYR A 40 1.67 -13.22 -0.07
CA TYR A 40 3.04 -13.66 0.21
C TYR A 40 3.17 -14.36 1.56
N GLY A 41 2.07 -14.48 2.30
CA GLY A 41 2.08 -15.09 3.63
C GLY A 41 2.36 -14.11 4.76
N ILE A 42 2.37 -12.81 4.47
CA ILE A 42 2.56 -11.76 5.48
C ILE A 42 1.19 -11.41 6.05
N THR A 43 0.86 -12.01 7.17
CA THR A 43 -0.47 -11.97 7.79
C THR A 43 -0.38 -11.38 9.19
N PRO A 44 -1.51 -10.97 9.79
CA PRO A 44 -1.52 -10.56 11.21
C PRO A 44 -0.94 -11.63 12.15
N GLU A 45 -1.18 -12.91 11.84
CA GLU A 45 -0.66 -14.03 12.62
C GLU A 45 0.86 -14.11 12.54
N LEU A 46 1.42 -13.87 11.37
CA LEU A 46 2.88 -13.84 11.19
C LEU A 46 3.49 -12.69 12.00
N TYR A 47 2.91 -11.50 11.93
CA TYR A 47 3.38 -10.36 12.70
C TYR A 47 3.37 -10.67 14.20
N ALA A 48 2.29 -11.26 14.69
CA ALA A 48 2.17 -11.62 16.09
C ALA A 48 3.23 -12.67 16.50
N SER A 49 3.44 -13.69 15.67
CA SER A 49 4.39 -14.77 15.98
C SER A 49 5.84 -14.34 15.91
N THR A 50 6.17 -13.37 15.06
CA THR A 50 7.54 -12.89 14.89
C THR A 50 7.83 -11.63 15.71
N HIS A 51 6.83 -11.05 16.38
CA HIS A 51 6.94 -9.77 17.10
C HIS A 51 7.45 -8.65 16.20
N THR A 52 6.86 -8.56 15.00
CA THR A 52 7.24 -7.57 14.00
C THR A 52 6.03 -6.80 13.50
N SER A 53 6.30 -5.70 12.82
CA SER A 53 5.30 -4.95 12.09
C SER A 53 5.99 -4.12 11.02
N TYR A 54 5.35 -3.97 9.86
CA TYR A 54 5.78 -3.00 8.88
C TYR A 54 5.29 -1.62 9.28
N VAL A 55 6.17 -0.63 9.18
CA VAL A 55 5.80 0.77 9.34
C VAL A 55 6.19 1.56 8.10
N LEU A 56 5.37 2.55 7.78
CA LEU A 56 5.63 3.43 6.65
C LEU A 56 6.71 4.43 7.04
N ALA A 57 7.84 4.36 6.33
CA ALA A 57 8.98 5.24 6.59
C ALA A 57 8.95 6.49 5.71
N LYS A 58 8.49 6.35 4.46
CA LYS A 58 8.47 7.44 3.50
C LYS A 58 7.40 7.19 2.47
N LEU A 59 6.75 8.27 2.01
CA LEU A 59 5.71 8.18 1.00
C LEU A 59 5.79 9.40 0.08
N ALA A 60 5.70 9.16 -1.22
CA ALA A 60 5.53 10.21 -2.21
C ALA A 60 4.29 9.91 -3.03
N LEU A 61 3.38 10.87 -3.10
CA LEU A 61 2.13 10.77 -3.86
C LEU A 61 2.15 11.81 -4.98
N HIS A 62 1.89 11.33 -6.19
CA HIS A 62 1.72 12.19 -7.36
C HIS A 62 0.31 12.04 -7.90
N ILE A 63 -0.42 13.14 -8.01
CA ILE A 63 -1.79 13.14 -8.50
C ILE A 63 -1.84 13.91 -9.83
N THR A 64 -2.29 13.23 -10.89
CA THR A 64 -2.54 13.84 -12.19
C THR A 64 -3.98 14.30 -12.30
N ARG A 65 -4.93 13.48 -11.84
CA ARG A 65 -6.35 13.77 -11.78
C ARG A 65 -6.95 13.13 -10.55
N THR A 66 -7.68 13.90 -9.76
CA THR A 66 -8.32 13.36 -8.56
C THR A 66 -9.59 12.62 -8.93
N PRO A 67 -9.74 11.36 -8.47
CA PRO A 67 -10.98 10.61 -8.68
C PRO A 67 -12.18 11.29 -8.03
N ARG A 68 -13.37 11.10 -8.62
CA ARG A 68 -14.61 11.73 -8.16
C ARG A 68 -15.60 10.69 -7.64
N VAL A 69 -16.58 11.17 -6.90
CA VAL A 69 -17.68 10.34 -6.40
C VAL A 69 -18.34 9.57 -7.54
N GLU A 70 -18.74 8.34 -7.25
CA GLU A 70 -19.39 7.39 -8.18
C GLU A 70 -18.47 6.79 -9.24
N GLU A 71 -17.26 7.30 -9.41
CA GLU A 71 -16.29 6.67 -10.30
C GLU A 71 -15.77 5.36 -9.71
N THR A 72 -15.51 4.40 -10.58
CA THR A 72 -14.81 3.18 -10.22
C THR A 72 -13.37 3.30 -10.70
N ILE A 73 -12.44 3.10 -9.79
CA ILE A 73 -11.00 3.16 -10.09
C ILE A 73 -10.39 1.78 -9.96
N THR A 74 -9.37 1.54 -10.76
CA THR A 74 -8.57 0.32 -10.65
C THR A 74 -7.27 0.68 -9.96
N VAL A 75 -6.96 -0.02 -8.86
CA VAL A 75 -5.74 0.19 -8.09
C VAL A 75 -4.83 -1.01 -8.28
N GLN A 76 -3.60 -0.76 -8.66
CA GLN A 76 -2.57 -1.79 -8.86
C GLN A 76 -1.43 -1.53 -7.90
N THR A 77 -0.92 -2.59 -7.30
CA THR A 77 0.22 -2.46 -6.39
C THR A 77 1.26 -3.53 -6.70
N GLU A 78 2.53 -3.20 -6.50
CA GLU A 78 3.65 -4.10 -6.75
C GLU A 78 4.76 -3.80 -5.76
N PRO A 79 5.22 -4.82 -5.00
CA PRO A 79 6.37 -4.64 -4.12
C PRO A 79 7.67 -4.86 -4.89
N GLU A 80 8.71 -4.15 -4.48
CA GLU A 80 10.07 -4.47 -4.88
C GLU A 80 10.72 -5.41 -3.85
N ALA A 81 11.81 -6.05 -4.23
CA ALA A 81 12.61 -6.86 -3.33
C ALA A 81 13.20 -6.00 -2.21
N LEU A 82 13.40 -6.61 -1.05
CA LEU A 82 14.03 -5.94 0.09
C LEU A 82 15.40 -5.39 -0.30
N ARG A 83 15.64 -4.13 0.02
CA ARG A 83 16.91 -3.48 -0.25
C ARG A 83 17.29 -2.59 0.92
N ARG A 84 18.41 -2.89 1.59
CA ARG A 84 18.92 -2.12 2.74
C ARG A 84 17.86 -1.88 3.82
N ALA A 85 17.17 -2.91 4.23
CA ALA A 85 16.09 -2.87 5.21
C ALA A 85 14.81 -2.17 4.74
N VAL A 86 14.71 -1.77 3.47
CA VAL A 86 13.54 -1.08 2.93
C VAL A 86 12.82 -1.97 1.92
N ASN A 87 11.53 -2.13 2.12
CA ASN A 87 10.62 -2.70 1.11
C ASN A 87 9.88 -1.53 0.46
N ARG A 88 10.13 -1.34 -0.80
CA ARG A 88 9.49 -0.30 -1.59
C ARG A 88 8.28 -0.89 -2.30
N ARG A 89 7.20 -0.13 -2.36
CA ARG A 89 5.98 -0.56 -3.04
C ARG A 89 5.44 0.57 -3.88
N PHE A 90 5.09 0.26 -5.13
CA PHE A 90 4.45 1.20 -6.04
C PHE A 90 2.97 0.87 -6.13
N THR A 91 2.13 1.90 -6.05
CA THR A 91 0.68 1.75 -6.19
C THR A 91 0.19 2.78 -7.19
N THR A 92 -0.60 2.33 -8.17
CA THR A 92 -1.10 3.18 -9.25
C THR A 92 -2.61 3.15 -9.25
N PHE A 93 -3.22 4.33 -9.39
CA PHE A 93 -4.68 4.51 -9.48
C PHE A 93 -5.03 4.87 -10.90
N CYS A 94 -5.91 4.08 -11.53
CA CYS A 94 -6.31 4.29 -12.92
C CYS A 94 -7.82 4.48 -13.03
N ASP A 95 -8.26 5.24 -14.03
CA ASP A 95 -9.68 5.41 -14.31
C ASP A 95 -10.25 4.20 -15.08
N ALA A 96 -11.54 4.27 -15.45
CA ALA A 96 -12.22 3.17 -16.14
C ALA A 96 -11.63 2.90 -17.52
N GLN A 97 -10.90 3.83 -18.10
CA GLN A 97 -10.23 3.68 -19.40
C GLN A 97 -8.77 3.27 -19.27
N GLY A 98 -8.31 2.99 -18.04
CA GLY A 98 -6.95 2.57 -17.78
C GLY A 98 -5.92 3.72 -17.73
N ARG A 99 -6.38 4.96 -17.72
CA ARG A 99 -5.48 6.12 -17.64
C ARG A 99 -5.08 6.35 -16.18
N GLU A 100 -3.79 6.57 -15.96
CA GLU A 100 -3.29 6.83 -14.61
C GLU A 100 -3.80 8.17 -14.08
N GLU A 101 -4.35 8.13 -12.87
CA GLU A 101 -4.84 9.32 -12.16
C GLU A 101 -3.89 9.73 -11.05
N ALA A 102 -3.27 8.75 -10.40
CA ALA A 102 -2.33 9.00 -9.30
C ALA A 102 -1.39 7.81 -9.15
N CYS A 103 -0.24 8.06 -8.54
CA CYS A 103 0.67 6.99 -8.15
C CYS A 103 1.30 7.29 -6.79
N VAL A 104 1.62 6.24 -6.06
CA VAL A 104 2.22 6.31 -4.74
C VAL A 104 3.49 5.47 -4.72
N ASP A 105 4.59 6.09 -4.30
CA ASP A 105 5.84 5.42 -4.03
C ASP A 105 5.98 5.37 -2.51
N SER A 106 5.89 4.18 -1.93
CA SER A 106 5.93 4.00 -0.48
C SER A 106 7.11 3.13 -0.06
N HIS A 107 7.76 3.54 1.01
CA HIS A 107 8.91 2.84 1.58
C HIS A 107 8.53 2.33 2.96
N TRP A 108 8.64 1.03 3.14
CA TRP A 108 8.25 0.33 4.36
C TRP A 108 9.46 -0.29 5.02
N VAL A 109 9.50 -0.27 6.34
CA VAL A 109 10.54 -0.95 7.12
C VAL A 109 9.89 -1.89 8.11
N LEU A 110 10.52 -3.04 8.31
CA LEU A 110 10.06 -3.99 9.32
C LEU A 110 10.73 -3.65 10.63
N ILE A 111 9.93 -3.54 11.69
CA ILE A 111 10.45 -3.26 13.03
C ILE A 111 10.22 -4.45 13.95
N ASP A 112 11.09 -4.57 14.95
CA ASP A 112 10.88 -5.42 16.12
C ASP A 112 9.97 -4.63 17.06
N THR A 113 8.77 -5.12 17.32
CA THR A 113 7.77 -4.39 18.12
C THR A 113 8.11 -4.35 19.60
N ASP A 114 8.88 -5.31 20.11
CA ASP A 114 9.30 -5.36 21.50
C ASP A 114 10.43 -4.35 21.75
N LYS A 115 11.44 -4.35 20.88
CA LYS A 115 12.61 -3.48 21.00
C LYS A 115 12.41 -2.13 20.33
N ARG A 116 11.37 -1.98 19.48
CA ARG A 116 11.09 -0.78 18.69
C ARG A 116 12.27 -0.35 17.81
N MET A 117 12.90 -1.34 17.18
CA MET A 117 14.06 -1.15 16.33
C MET A 117 13.78 -1.64 14.92
N ILE A 118 14.36 -0.95 13.94
CA ILE A 118 14.32 -1.38 12.54
C ILE A 118 15.16 -2.65 12.40
N LEU A 119 14.58 -3.64 11.75
CA LEU A 119 15.27 -4.89 11.43
C LEU A 119 15.96 -4.73 10.07
N ARG A 120 17.27 -4.81 10.05
CA ARG A 120 18.05 -4.77 8.80
C ARG A 120 17.91 -6.05 8.00
N LYS A 121 17.66 -7.15 8.71
CA LYS A 121 17.37 -8.46 8.14
C LYS A 121 16.01 -8.91 8.64
N HIS A 122 15.23 -9.50 7.75
CA HIS A 122 13.98 -10.12 8.16
C HIS A 122 14.28 -11.40 8.97
N PRO A 123 13.40 -11.79 9.90
CA PRO A 123 13.55 -13.04 10.63
C PRO A 123 13.68 -14.22 9.66
N GLU A 124 14.41 -15.25 10.07
CA GLU A 124 14.57 -16.47 9.27
C GLU A 124 13.19 -17.06 8.94
N GLY A 125 12.99 -17.40 7.67
CA GLY A 125 11.72 -17.93 7.21
C GLY A 125 10.63 -16.88 6.96
N PHE A 126 10.92 -15.61 7.20
CA PHE A 126 9.97 -14.52 6.89
C PHE A 126 9.79 -14.44 5.37
N PRO A 127 8.53 -14.37 4.88
CA PRO A 127 8.27 -14.33 3.43
C PRO A 127 8.93 -13.14 2.75
N THR A 128 9.42 -13.35 1.54
CA THR A 128 10.00 -12.29 0.72
C THR A 128 8.97 -11.78 -0.28
N THR A 129 9.04 -10.51 -0.62
CA THR A 129 8.17 -9.85 -1.61
C THR A 129 9.02 -9.29 -2.74
N GLY A 130 8.44 -9.25 -3.93
CA GLY A 130 9.09 -8.69 -5.11
C GLY A 130 9.79 -9.71 -5.98
#